data_f7acf1a17c0e04b5bed25a5a82d0e4b1
#
_entry.id   f7acf1a17c0e04b5bed25a5a82d0e4b1
#
_cell.length_a   1.000
_cell.length_b   1.000
_cell.length_c   1.000
_cell.angle_alpha   90.00
_cell.angle_beta   90.00
_cell.angle_gamma   90.00
#
_symmetry.space_group_name_H-M   'P 1'
#
loop_
_entity.id
_entity.type
_entity.pdbx_description
1 polymer ?
#
loop_
_entity_poly.entity_id
_entity_poly.type
_entity_poly.pdbx_seq_one_letter_code
_entity_poly.pdbx_strand_id
1 'polypeptide(L)'
;MVAALLPFGYPTAMTTALEARNIVKQYPGVLAVDGASFSVREGICFGLLGPNGAGKTTTVEIIEGVTKATSGEVYYYGEIAADKFRQEAGVQFQNTALQDYITVRETIEMFRSLYERQADFDEIVEQCSLGDLLDRDNRKLSGGQRQRLLLAVALVNRPRLIFLDEPTTGLDPQARRNFWDLVQNIRAGGSTILLTTHYMDEAQVLCDEIAIMDAGKIIAQGSPDELLQKQYDGLIIELPISDLTDDLSGIEHTLYENLGIIEVVTTDVSESLKRLAPHVSNLNQIKIRQPNLEDLFLDLTGHSLRT
;
A
#
# COMPACT_ATOMS: atom_id res chain seq x y z
N MET A 1 -44.66 -10.96 -22.39
CA MET A 1 -43.78 -11.90 -21.66
C MET A 1 -42.48 -11.16 -21.43
N VAL A 2 -42.34 -10.55 -20.24
CA VAL A 2 -41.24 -9.65 -19.87
C VAL A 2 -40.18 -10.50 -19.23
N ALA A 3 -39.01 -10.58 -19.86
CA ALA A 3 -37.83 -11.27 -19.27
C ALA A 3 -37.27 -10.42 -18.15
N ALA A 4 -37.34 -10.91 -16.93
CA ALA A 4 -36.73 -10.30 -15.74
C ALA A 4 -35.20 -10.38 -15.86
N LEU A 5 -34.56 -9.24 -15.86
CA LEU A 5 -33.12 -9.11 -15.61
C LEU A 5 -32.85 -9.45 -14.15
N LEU A 6 -32.17 -10.54 -13.90
CA LEU A 6 -31.63 -10.91 -12.58
C LEU A 6 -30.41 -10.03 -12.29
N PRO A 7 -30.25 -9.57 -11.03
CA PRO A 7 -29.15 -8.70 -10.64
C PRO A 7 -27.83 -9.49 -10.57
N PHE A 8 -26.73 -8.76 -10.79
CA PHE A 8 -25.34 -9.18 -10.71
C PHE A 8 -25.09 -10.25 -9.63
N GLY A 9 -24.74 -11.45 -10.08
CA GLY A 9 -24.29 -12.52 -9.20
C GLY A 9 -22.89 -12.20 -8.66
N TYR A 10 -22.77 -11.98 -7.38
CA TYR A 10 -21.48 -12.05 -6.71
C TYR A 10 -20.93 -13.47 -6.86
N PRO A 11 -19.66 -13.66 -7.24
CA PRO A 11 -19.09 -14.99 -7.35
C PRO A 11 -19.05 -15.64 -5.96
N THR A 12 -19.68 -16.80 -5.85
CA THR A 12 -19.63 -17.70 -4.71
C THR A 12 -18.21 -18.22 -4.53
N ALA A 13 -17.64 -17.99 -3.35
CA ALA A 13 -16.28 -18.29 -2.89
C ALA A 13 -15.18 -17.38 -3.47
N MET A 14 -14.81 -16.36 -2.70
CA MET A 14 -13.64 -15.51 -3.01
C MET A 14 -12.38 -16.40 -3.02
N THR A 15 -11.73 -16.48 -4.19
CA THR A 15 -10.49 -17.26 -4.34
C THR A 15 -9.35 -16.52 -3.65
N THR A 16 -8.60 -17.22 -2.82
CA THR A 16 -7.35 -16.71 -2.23
C THR A 16 -6.21 -16.89 -3.24
N ALA A 17 -5.63 -15.78 -3.68
CA ALA A 17 -4.50 -15.80 -4.60
C ALA A 17 -3.19 -16.11 -3.88
N LEU A 18 -3.00 -15.54 -2.68
CA LEU A 18 -1.80 -15.71 -1.88
C LEU A 18 -2.15 -15.86 -0.40
N GLU A 19 -1.46 -16.76 0.29
CA GLU A 19 -1.57 -16.91 1.74
C GLU A 19 -0.18 -17.10 2.35
N ALA A 20 0.14 -16.25 3.32
CA ALA A 20 1.31 -16.38 4.18
C ALA A 20 0.86 -16.98 5.52
N ARG A 21 1.49 -18.07 5.96
CA ARG A 21 1.15 -18.78 7.21
C ARG A 21 2.33 -18.83 8.15
N ASN A 22 2.22 -18.14 9.28
CA ASN A 22 3.20 -18.14 10.37
C ASN A 22 4.65 -17.92 9.89
N ILE A 23 4.84 -16.96 9.00
CA ILE A 23 6.16 -16.65 8.43
C ILE A 23 7.05 -16.10 9.53
N VAL A 24 8.21 -16.76 9.72
CA VAL A 24 9.26 -16.30 10.63
C VAL A 24 10.55 -16.13 9.86
N LYS A 25 11.26 -15.03 10.12
CA LYS A 25 12.61 -14.81 9.62
C LYS A 25 13.52 -14.31 10.70
N GLN A 26 14.47 -15.15 11.06
CA GLN A 26 15.55 -14.84 12.01
C GLN A 26 16.85 -14.63 11.24
N TYR A 27 17.46 -13.47 11.40
CA TYR A 27 18.85 -13.20 11.04
C TYR A 27 19.73 -13.23 12.29
N PRO A 28 21.06 -13.30 12.16
CA PRO A 28 21.94 -13.20 13.34
C PRO A 28 21.66 -11.91 14.13
N GLY A 29 21.12 -12.05 15.32
CA GLY A 29 20.81 -10.93 16.22
C GLY A 29 19.51 -10.17 15.97
N VAL A 30 18.75 -10.48 14.89
CA VAL A 30 17.51 -9.76 14.54
C VAL A 30 16.40 -10.73 14.16
N LEU A 31 15.25 -10.64 14.81
CA LEU A 31 14.00 -11.30 14.40
C LEU A 31 13.23 -10.33 13.47
N ALA A 32 13.43 -10.49 12.17
CA ALA A 32 12.87 -9.56 11.18
C ALA A 32 11.38 -9.79 10.91
N VAL A 33 10.91 -11.04 10.99
CA VAL A 33 9.49 -11.41 10.86
C VAL A 33 9.18 -12.43 11.95
N ASP A 34 8.10 -12.18 12.70
CA ASP A 34 7.71 -12.95 13.89
C ASP A 34 6.28 -13.47 13.77
N GLY A 35 6.10 -14.55 12.99
CA GLY A 35 4.83 -15.24 12.84
C GLY A 35 3.80 -14.52 11.97
N ALA A 36 4.24 -13.72 10.98
CA ALA A 36 3.34 -12.99 10.10
C ALA A 36 2.42 -13.95 9.34
N SER A 37 1.11 -13.67 9.40
CA SER A 37 0.08 -14.46 8.71
C SER A 37 -0.97 -13.53 8.11
N PHE A 38 -1.25 -13.68 6.81
CA PHE A 38 -2.29 -12.95 6.10
C PHE A 38 -2.66 -13.65 4.80
N SER A 39 -3.78 -13.24 4.20
CA SER A 39 -4.25 -13.75 2.92
C SER A 39 -4.61 -12.62 1.98
N VAL A 40 -4.35 -12.82 0.68
CA VAL A 40 -4.68 -11.88 -0.39
C VAL A 40 -5.71 -12.52 -1.29
N ARG A 41 -6.87 -11.88 -1.44
CA ARG A 41 -7.93 -12.32 -2.34
C ARG A 41 -7.56 -12.01 -3.79
N GLU A 42 -8.06 -12.83 -4.71
CA GLU A 42 -7.88 -12.58 -6.16
C GLU A 42 -8.62 -11.30 -6.59
N GLY A 43 -7.98 -10.50 -7.46
CA GLY A 43 -8.56 -9.31 -8.07
C GLY A 43 -8.59 -8.07 -7.19
N ILE A 44 -7.94 -8.09 -6.01
CA ILE A 44 -7.83 -6.91 -5.14
C ILE A 44 -6.41 -6.32 -5.15
N CYS A 45 -6.30 -5.07 -4.70
CA CYS A 45 -5.05 -4.49 -4.25
C CYS A 45 -4.94 -4.66 -2.72
N PHE A 46 -3.95 -5.40 -2.27
CA PHE A 46 -3.65 -5.64 -0.86
C PHE A 46 -2.40 -4.86 -0.46
N GLY A 47 -2.50 -4.05 0.58
CA GLY A 47 -1.39 -3.25 1.12
C GLY A 47 -0.73 -3.89 2.33
N LEU A 48 0.59 -4.06 2.32
CA LEU A 48 1.37 -4.37 3.51
C LEU A 48 2.05 -3.08 4.01
N LEU A 49 1.50 -2.51 5.07
CA LEU A 49 1.87 -1.21 5.61
C LEU A 49 2.73 -1.35 6.86
N GLY A 50 3.51 -0.33 7.14
CA GLY A 50 4.30 -0.25 8.38
C GLY A 50 5.53 0.64 8.24
N PRO A 51 6.21 0.96 9.34
CA PRO A 51 7.40 1.81 9.32
C PRO A 51 8.59 1.09 8.68
N ASN A 52 9.66 1.84 8.46
CA ASN A 52 10.93 1.26 8.07
C ASN A 52 11.42 0.29 9.18
N GLY A 53 11.88 -0.90 8.78
CA GLY A 53 12.28 -1.94 9.72
C GLY A 53 11.16 -2.79 10.31
N ALA A 54 9.89 -2.57 9.95
CA ALA A 54 8.76 -3.40 10.40
C ALA A 54 8.79 -4.85 9.91
N GLY A 55 9.63 -5.16 8.89
CA GLY A 55 9.74 -6.50 8.30
C GLY A 55 9.01 -6.66 6.96
N LYS A 56 8.42 -5.60 6.39
CA LYS A 56 7.66 -5.63 5.13
C LYS A 56 8.45 -6.23 3.97
N THR A 57 9.59 -5.61 3.62
CA THR A 57 10.45 -6.07 2.53
C THR A 57 10.91 -7.50 2.74
N THR A 58 11.33 -7.87 3.96
CA THR A 58 11.70 -9.26 4.28
C THR A 58 10.54 -10.23 4.08
N THR A 59 9.32 -9.83 4.46
CA THR A 59 8.12 -10.65 4.26
C THR A 59 7.83 -10.83 2.77
N VAL A 60 7.89 -9.76 1.99
CA VAL A 60 7.69 -9.82 0.52
C VAL A 60 8.79 -10.63 -0.16
N GLU A 61 10.06 -10.44 0.16
CA GLU A 61 11.16 -11.26 -0.37
C GLU A 61 11.00 -12.76 -0.10
N ILE A 62 10.42 -13.12 1.07
CA ILE A 62 10.10 -14.52 1.37
C ILE A 62 8.99 -15.02 0.46
N ILE A 63 7.94 -14.23 0.28
CA ILE A 63 6.81 -14.58 -0.59
C ILE A 63 7.26 -14.73 -2.04
N GLU A 64 8.10 -13.85 -2.52
CA GLU A 64 8.69 -13.88 -3.87
C GLU A 64 9.68 -15.04 -4.06
N GLY A 65 10.09 -15.69 -2.97
CA GLY A 65 11.08 -16.76 -3.00
C GLY A 65 12.53 -16.30 -3.18
N VAL A 66 12.80 -14.99 -3.01
CA VAL A 66 14.14 -14.39 -3.01
C VAL A 66 14.88 -14.77 -1.72
N THR A 67 14.18 -14.70 -0.59
CA THR A 67 14.71 -15.02 0.73
C THR A 67 13.97 -16.23 1.31
N LYS A 68 14.71 -17.20 1.87
CA LYS A 68 14.11 -18.38 2.53
C LYS A 68 13.63 -18.02 3.92
N ALA A 69 12.37 -18.37 4.26
CA ALA A 69 11.85 -18.27 5.62
C ALA A 69 12.64 -19.18 6.59
N THR A 70 12.73 -18.79 7.85
CA THR A 70 13.23 -19.66 8.94
C THR A 70 12.18 -20.73 9.27
N SER A 71 10.89 -20.34 9.28
CA SER A 71 9.74 -21.24 9.38
C SER A 71 8.50 -20.58 8.80
N GLY A 72 7.42 -21.36 8.65
CA GLY A 72 6.19 -20.93 7.98
C GLY A 72 6.18 -21.27 6.50
N GLU A 73 5.06 -21.05 5.85
CA GLU A 73 4.82 -21.46 4.47
C GLU A 73 4.05 -20.39 3.71
N VAL A 74 4.30 -20.32 2.40
CA VAL A 74 3.59 -19.44 1.46
C VAL A 74 2.82 -20.30 0.48
N TYR A 75 1.54 -20.03 0.32
CA TYR A 75 0.66 -20.70 -0.63
C TYR A 75 0.22 -19.75 -1.73
N TYR A 76 0.27 -20.23 -2.96
CA TYR A 76 -0.20 -19.54 -4.15
C TYR A 76 -1.33 -20.34 -4.77
N TYR A 77 -2.55 -19.78 -4.79
CA TYR A 77 -3.78 -20.47 -5.20
C TYR A 77 -3.96 -21.86 -4.53
N GLY A 78 -3.66 -21.94 -3.23
CA GLY A 78 -3.82 -23.16 -2.42
C GLY A 78 -2.69 -24.18 -2.52
N GLU A 79 -1.69 -23.95 -3.38
CA GLU A 79 -0.50 -24.80 -3.53
C GLU A 79 0.73 -24.08 -2.92
N ILE A 80 1.70 -24.84 -2.41
CA ILE A 80 2.96 -24.23 -1.94
C ILE A 80 3.60 -23.48 -3.10
N ALA A 81 3.95 -22.20 -2.86
CA ALA A 81 4.55 -21.34 -3.88
C ALA A 81 5.88 -21.94 -4.37
N ALA A 82 5.95 -22.23 -5.66
CA ALA A 82 7.06 -22.91 -6.33
C ALA A 82 7.29 -22.30 -7.73
N ASP A 83 7.81 -23.11 -8.67
CA ASP A 83 8.19 -22.64 -10.01
C ASP A 83 7.02 -22.02 -10.80
N LYS A 84 5.80 -22.52 -10.65
CA LYS A 84 4.60 -21.93 -11.25
C LYS A 84 4.39 -20.48 -10.81
N PHE A 85 4.57 -20.19 -9.54
CA PHE A 85 4.50 -18.83 -8.99
C PHE A 85 5.45 -17.87 -9.70
N ARG A 86 6.71 -18.29 -9.95
CA ARG A 86 7.72 -17.45 -10.63
C ARG A 86 7.37 -17.10 -12.07
N GLN A 87 6.61 -17.96 -12.76
CA GLN A 87 6.16 -17.69 -14.13
C GLN A 87 4.88 -16.84 -14.18
N GLU A 88 4.06 -16.88 -13.13
CA GLU A 88 2.76 -16.21 -13.05
C GLU A 88 2.76 -14.93 -12.21
N ALA A 89 3.83 -14.65 -11.47
CA ALA A 89 4.00 -13.41 -10.70
C ALA A 89 4.80 -12.36 -11.49
N GLY A 90 4.41 -11.11 -11.33
CA GLY A 90 5.18 -9.94 -11.76
C GLY A 90 5.76 -9.22 -10.55
N VAL A 91 7.01 -8.82 -10.59
CA VAL A 91 7.67 -8.17 -9.44
C VAL A 91 8.33 -6.88 -9.86
N GLN A 92 7.97 -5.80 -9.17
CA GLN A 92 8.68 -4.53 -9.21
C GLN A 92 9.42 -4.35 -7.87
N PHE A 93 10.70 -4.65 -7.86
CA PHE A 93 11.54 -4.44 -6.68
C PHE A 93 11.79 -2.95 -6.42
N GLN A 94 12.00 -2.58 -5.17
CA GLN A 94 12.35 -1.22 -4.75
C GLN A 94 13.60 -0.70 -5.49
N ASN A 95 14.62 -1.54 -5.63
CA ASN A 95 15.86 -1.23 -6.32
C ASN A 95 16.13 -2.23 -7.45
N THR A 96 15.69 -1.92 -8.66
CA THR A 96 15.98 -2.73 -9.84
C THR A 96 17.08 -2.06 -10.66
N ALA A 97 18.22 -2.76 -10.81
CA ALA A 97 19.24 -2.37 -11.77
C ALA A 97 18.81 -2.81 -13.18
N LEU A 98 18.49 -1.85 -14.03
CA LEU A 98 18.25 -2.11 -15.45
C LEU A 98 19.59 -2.15 -16.20
N GLN A 99 19.63 -2.91 -17.31
CA GLN A 99 20.79 -2.94 -18.18
C GLN A 99 21.04 -1.55 -18.75
N ASP A 100 22.28 -1.05 -18.61
CA ASP A 100 22.67 0.25 -19.16
C ASP A 100 22.74 0.25 -20.69
N TYR A 101 22.58 1.42 -21.29
CA TYR A 101 22.74 1.68 -22.72
C TYR A 101 21.73 0.98 -23.64
N ILE A 102 20.59 0.56 -23.13
CA ILE A 102 19.47 0.08 -23.92
C ILE A 102 18.26 1.00 -23.78
N THR A 103 17.42 1.00 -24.79
CA THR A 103 16.18 1.79 -24.84
C THR A 103 15.08 1.18 -23.98
N VAL A 104 14.01 1.95 -23.74
CA VAL A 104 12.78 1.46 -23.09
C VAL A 104 12.24 0.25 -23.85
N ARG A 105 12.16 0.31 -25.18
CA ARG A 105 11.72 -0.80 -26.04
C ARG A 105 12.57 -2.05 -25.81
N GLU A 106 13.87 -1.93 -25.94
CA GLU A 106 14.80 -3.05 -25.76
C GLU A 106 14.72 -3.63 -24.35
N THR A 107 14.52 -2.80 -23.33
CA THR A 107 14.32 -3.24 -21.95
C THR A 107 13.08 -4.13 -21.85
N ILE A 108 11.91 -3.67 -22.33
CA ILE A 108 10.67 -4.44 -22.29
C ILE A 108 10.81 -5.76 -23.05
N GLU A 109 11.34 -5.73 -24.28
CA GLU A 109 11.52 -6.93 -25.09
C GLU A 109 12.50 -7.93 -24.46
N MET A 110 13.58 -7.45 -23.86
CA MET A 110 14.54 -8.30 -23.14
C MET A 110 13.84 -9.07 -22.02
N PHE A 111 13.08 -8.37 -21.16
CA PHE A 111 12.38 -9.04 -20.07
C PHE A 111 11.25 -9.95 -20.57
N ARG A 112 10.50 -9.58 -21.61
CA ARG A 112 9.48 -10.45 -22.24
C ARG A 112 10.08 -11.77 -22.69
N SER A 113 11.29 -11.75 -23.27
CA SER A 113 11.97 -12.95 -23.78
C SER A 113 12.33 -13.99 -22.72
N LEU A 114 12.29 -13.63 -21.43
CA LEU A 114 12.59 -14.54 -20.31
C LEU A 114 11.40 -15.44 -19.94
N TYR A 115 10.20 -15.17 -20.46
CA TYR A 115 8.97 -15.87 -20.08
C TYR A 115 8.37 -16.65 -21.26
N GLU A 116 7.84 -17.82 -20.97
CA GLU A 116 7.09 -18.62 -21.95
C GLU A 116 5.79 -17.93 -22.37
N ARG A 117 5.05 -17.38 -21.39
CA ARG A 117 3.85 -16.59 -21.60
C ARG A 117 4.22 -15.11 -21.59
N GLN A 118 3.95 -14.44 -22.71
CA GLN A 118 4.27 -13.03 -22.88
C GLN A 118 3.01 -12.20 -23.01
N ALA A 119 2.99 -11.02 -22.40
CA ALA A 119 2.00 -10.01 -22.68
C ALA A 119 2.23 -9.36 -24.04
N ASP A 120 1.20 -8.82 -24.64
CA ASP A 120 1.35 -8.03 -25.87
C ASP A 120 2.16 -6.77 -25.60
N PHE A 121 3.09 -6.45 -26.52
CA PHE A 121 4.00 -5.32 -26.35
C PHE A 121 3.27 -3.98 -26.31
N ASP A 122 2.35 -3.79 -27.27
CA ASP A 122 1.62 -2.52 -27.42
C ASP A 122 0.65 -2.33 -26.25
N GLU A 123 0.03 -3.41 -25.73
CA GLU A 123 -0.79 -3.40 -24.53
C GLU A 123 0.01 -2.93 -23.31
N ILE A 124 1.22 -3.46 -23.08
CA ILE A 124 2.11 -3.01 -21.96
C ILE A 124 2.46 -1.53 -22.12
N VAL A 125 2.83 -1.11 -23.34
CA VAL A 125 3.23 0.26 -23.63
C VAL A 125 2.09 1.23 -23.35
N GLU A 126 0.86 0.89 -23.76
CA GLU A 126 -0.33 1.69 -23.51
C GLU A 126 -0.65 1.75 -22.02
N GLN A 127 -0.73 0.60 -21.33
CA GLN A 127 -1.04 0.51 -19.90
C GLN A 127 -0.07 1.32 -19.03
N CYS A 128 1.23 1.34 -19.38
CA CYS A 128 2.26 2.06 -18.64
C CYS A 128 2.57 3.46 -19.20
N SER A 129 1.83 3.92 -20.22
CA SER A 129 2.01 5.23 -20.86
C SER A 129 3.46 5.49 -21.29
N LEU A 130 4.07 4.53 -22.02
CA LEU A 130 5.47 4.56 -22.42
C LEU A 130 5.70 4.89 -23.90
N GLY A 131 4.64 5.15 -24.71
CA GLY A 131 4.73 5.33 -26.16
C GLY A 131 5.78 6.34 -26.62
N ASP A 132 5.81 7.52 -26.01
CA ASP A 132 6.74 8.61 -26.36
C ASP A 132 8.18 8.38 -25.84
N LEU A 133 8.40 7.30 -25.10
CA LEU A 133 9.68 7.01 -24.43
C LEU A 133 10.40 5.82 -25.04
N LEU A 134 9.80 5.08 -25.98
CA LEU A 134 10.28 3.79 -26.46
C LEU A 134 11.72 3.81 -26.96
N ASP A 135 12.12 4.85 -27.66
CA ASP A 135 13.48 4.97 -28.24
C ASP A 135 14.45 5.73 -27.32
N ARG A 136 14.01 6.07 -26.08
CA ARG A 136 14.87 6.74 -25.10
C ARG A 136 15.70 5.73 -24.32
N ASP A 137 16.99 6.04 -24.13
CA ASP A 137 17.90 5.33 -23.23
C ASP A 137 17.32 5.33 -21.80
N ASN A 138 17.23 4.16 -21.18
CA ASN A 138 16.59 4.00 -19.86
C ASN A 138 17.25 4.83 -18.74
N ARG A 139 18.54 5.17 -18.84
CA ARG A 139 19.26 6.03 -17.89
C ARG A 139 18.83 7.50 -17.94
N LYS A 140 18.20 7.92 -19.05
CA LYS A 140 17.74 9.31 -19.27
C LYS A 140 16.28 9.51 -18.83
N LEU A 141 15.67 8.52 -18.19
CA LEU A 141 14.32 8.61 -17.68
C LEU A 141 14.29 9.40 -16.37
N SER A 142 13.23 10.21 -16.18
CA SER A 142 12.92 10.76 -14.86
C SER A 142 12.52 9.65 -13.87
N GLY A 143 12.50 9.94 -12.57
CA GLY A 143 12.07 8.97 -11.55
C GLY A 143 10.70 8.34 -11.87
N GLY A 144 9.70 9.15 -12.17
CA GLY A 144 8.37 8.64 -12.54
C GLY A 144 8.34 7.88 -13.85
N GLN A 145 9.12 8.27 -14.87
CA GLN A 145 9.25 7.53 -16.11
C GLN A 145 9.92 6.17 -15.87
N ARG A 146 10.94 6.14 -15.00
CA ARG A 146 11.61 4.89 -14.62
C ARG A 146 10.66 3.95 -13.87
N GLN A 147 9.84 4.45 -12.94
CA GLN A 147 8.86 3.61 -12.23
C GLN A 147 7.81 3.04 -13.18
N ARG A 148 7.36 3.79 -14.20
CA ARG A 148 6.47 3.27 -15.25
C ARG A 148 7.14 2.16 -16.09
N LEU A 149 8.43 2.28 -16.37
CA LEU A 149 9.18 1.21 -17.05
C LEU A 149 9.33 -0.03 -16.16
N LEU A 150 9.60 0.13 -14.86
CA LEU A 150 9.68 -0.99 -13.93
C LEU A 150 8.32 -1.70 -13.77
N LEU A 151 7.23 -0.95 -13.74
CA LEU A 151 5.88 -1.50 -13.76
C LEU A 151 5.63 -2.29 -15.07
N ALA A 152 6.03 -1.74 -16.22
CA ALA A 152 5.93 -2.44 -17.50
C ALA A 152 6.70 -3.78 -17.50
N VAL A 153 7.91 -3.79 -16.92
CA VAL A 153 8.72 -5.02 -16.74
C VAL A 153 7.98 -6.03 -15.84
N ALA A 154 7.28 -5.59 -14.79
CA ALA A 154 6.48 -6.47 -13.95
C ALA A 154 5.26 -7.06 -14.67
N LEU A 155 4.82 -6.48 -15.80
CA LEU A 155 3.63 -6.93 -16.56
C LEU A 155 3.97 -7.84 -17.75
N VAL A 156 5.25 -8.04 -18.10
CA VAL A 156 5.68 -8.72 -19.34
C VAL A 156 5.19 -10.15 -19.50
N ASN A 157 4.90 -10.85 -18.41
CA ASN A 157 4.46 -12.25 -18.39
C ASN A 157 2.95 -12.43 -18.22
N ARG A 158 2.15 -11.35 -18.32
CA ARG A 158 0.71 -11.36 -17.98
C ARG A 158 0.45 -11.94 -16.60
N PRO A 159 0.99 -11.34 -15.53
CA PRO A 159 0.94 -11.91 -14.20
C PRO A 159 -0.49 -11.97 -13.67
N ARG A 160 -0.78 -12.99 -12.86
CA ARG A 160 -2.00 -13.07 -12.05
C ARG A 160 -1.87 -12.30 -10.73
N LEU A 161 -0.62 -12.18 -10.23
CA LEU A 161 -0.27 -11.46 -9.01
C LEU A 161 0.94 -10.56 -9.27
N ILE A 162 0.80 -9.30 -8.90
CA ILE A 162 1.84 -8.28 -9.10
C ILE A 162 2.31 -7.83 -7.72
N PHE A 163 3.64 -7.81 -7.52
CA PHE A 163 4.28 -7.24 -6.35
C PHE A 163 4.84 -5.87 -6.67
N LEU A 164 4.51 -4.89 -5.85
CA LEU A 164 5.00 -3.52 -5.94
C LEU A 164 5.66 -3.14 -4.62
N ASP A 165 6.99 -3.20 -4.56
CA ASP A 165 7.73 -2.88 -3.33
C ASP A 165 8.10 -1.39 -3.30
N GLU A 166 7.38 -0.61 -2.47
CA GLU A 166 7.51 0.84 -2.30
C GLU A 166 7.61 1.62 -3.63
N PRO A 167 6.67 1.43 -4.57
CA PRO A 167 6.84 1.84 -5.96
C PRO A 167 6.89 3.35 -6.18
N THR A 168 6.41 4.15 -5.23
CA THR A 168 6.35 5.61 -5.37
C THR A 168 7.37 6.36 -4.51
N THR A 169 8.26 5.62 -3.83
CA THR A 169 9.30 6.23 -3.00
C THR A 169 10.21 7.13 -3.85
N GLY A 170 10.41 8.38 -3.39
CA GLY A 170 11.23 9.38 -4.07
C GLY A 170 10.58 10.06 -5.27
N LEU A 171 9.31 9.77 -5.57
CA LEU A 171 8.56 10.49 -6.60
C LEU A 171 8.01 11.83 -6.08
N ASP A 172 7.96 12.81 -6.98
CA ASP A 172 7.20 14.03 -6.72
C ASP A 172 5.68 13.75 -6.66
N PRO A 173 4.87 14.64 -6.04
CA PRO A 173 3.43 14.40 -5.85
C PRO A 173 2.65 14.14 -7.15
N GLN A 174 3.05 14.78 -8.27
CA GLN A 174 2.37 14.58 -9.55
C GLN A 174 2.72 13.23 -10.16
N ALA A 175 4.00 12.84 -10.14
CA ALA A 175 4.45 11.54 -10.63
C ALA A 175 3.81 10.40 -9.81
N ARG A 176 3.66 10.58 -8.48
CA ARG A 176 2.99 9.63 -7.60
C ARG A 176 1.52 9.43 -7.99
N ARG A 177 0.75 10.51 -8.18
CA ARG A 177 -0.65 10.42 -8.61
C ARG A 177 -0.80 9.71 -9.95
N ASN A 178 0.04 10.08 -10.93
CA ASN A 178 0.03 9.44 -12.24
C ASN A 178 0.34 7.92 -12.13
N PHE A 179 1.22 7.52 -11.21
CA PHE A 179 1.51 6.11 -10.96
C PHE A 179 0.32 5.40 -10.30
N TRP A 180 -0.37 6.04 -9.37
CA TRP A 180 -1.60 5.49 -8.76
C TRP A 180 -2.69 5.23 -9.79
N ASP A 181 -2.89 6.15 -10.74
CA ASP A 181 -3.86 5.97 -11.83
C ASP A 181 -3.54 4.71 -12.66
N LEU A 182 -2.24 4.46 -12.94
CA LEU A 182 -1.83 3.24 -13.65
C LEU A 182 -2.12 1.98 -12.84
N VAL A 183 -1.79 1.96 -11.55
CA VAL A 183 -2.06 0.83 -10.66
C VAL A 183 -3.56 0.54 -10.56
N GLN A 184 -4.39 1.58 -10.43
CA GLN A 184 -5.85 1.44 -10.41
C GLN A 184 -6.39 0.85 -11.73
N ASN A 185 -5.88 1.29 -12.89
CA ASN A 185 -6.29 0.75 -14.19
C ASN A 185 -5.90 -0.72 -14.34
N ILE A 186 -4.70 -1.12 -13.92
CA ILE A 186 -4.22 -2.51 -13.93
C ILE A 186 -5.10 -3.38 -13.02
N ARG A 187 -5.43 -2.90 -11.82
CA ARG A 187 -6.35 -3.56 -10.90
C ARG A 187 -7.75 -3.72 -11.52
N ALA A 188 -8.29 -2.66 -12.13
CA ALA A 188 -9.58 -2.69 -12.79
C ALA A 188 -9.63 -3.72 -13.96
N GLY A 189 -8.49 -4.04 -14.55
CA GLY A 189 -8.31 -5.13 -15.52
C GLY A 189 -8.34 -6.54 -14.89
N GLY A 190 -8.52 -6.67 -13.57
CA GLY A 190 -8.67 -7.94 -12.85
C GLY A 190 -7.37 -8.50 -12.27
N SER A 191 -6.26 -7.77 -12.31
CA SER A 191 -4.99 -8.19 -11.70
C SER A 191 -5.08 -8.12 -10.17
N THR A 192 -4.47 -9.10 -9.49
CA THR A 192 -4.25 -9.05 -8.05
C THR A 192 -2.94 -8.31 -7.78
N ILE A 193 -2.92 -7.39 -6.82
CA ILE A 193 -1.74 -6.59 -6.49
C ILE A 193 -1.42 -6.73 -5.01
N LEU A 194 -0.15 -7.00 -4.68
CA LEU A 194 0.39 -6.85 -3.34
C LEU A 194 1.36 -5.66 -3.35
N LEU A 195 1.00 -4.63 -2.59
CA LEU A 195 1.73 -3.37 -2.50
C LEU A 195 2.37 -3.25 -1.11
N THR A 196 3.66 -2.96 -1.04
CA THR A 196 4.25 -2.45 0.21
C THR A 196 4.36 -0.94 0.16
N THR A 197 4.08 -0.29 1.25
CA THR A 197 4.25 1.16 1.37
C THR A 197 4.39 1.59 2.82
N HIS A 198 5.02 2.72 3.02
CA HIS A 198 5.00 3.48 4.27
C HIS A 198 4.17 4.78 4.13
N TYR A 199 3.59 5.03 2.94
CA TYR A 199 2.68 6.15 2.70
C TYR A 199 1.24 5.72 2.92
N MET A 200 0.59 6.26 3.95
CA MET A 200 -0.78 5.91 4.31
C MET A 200 -1.81 6.43 3.30
N ASP A 201 -1.54 7.57 2.67
CA ASP A 201 -2.35 8.13 1.59
C ASP A 201 -2.36 7.21 0.36
N GLU A 202 -1.22 6.58 0.02
CA GLU A 202 -1.13 5.60 -1.06
C GLU A 202 -2.00 4.37 -0.77
N ALA A 203 -1.88 3.83 0.44
CA ALA A 203 -2.67 2.68 0.84
C ALA A 203 -4.18 2.96 0.86
N GLN A 204 -4.57 4.14 1.32
CA GLN A 204 -5.98 4.55 1.36
C GLN A 204 -6.59 4.73 -0.03
N VAL A 205 -5.78 5.15 -1.03
CA VAL A 205 -6.24 5.35 -2.41
C VAL A 205 -6.25 4.04 -3.21
N LEU A 206 -5.27 3.17 -3.00
CA LEU A 206 -5.04 2.02 -3.87
C LEU A 206 -5.59 0.70 -3.31
N CYS A 207 -5.57 0.51 -1.97
CA CYS A 207 -5.79 -0.79 -1.39
C CYS A 207 -7.26 -1.05 -1.01
N ASP A 208 -7.75 -2.22 -1.37
CA ASP A 208 -9.05 -2.74 -0.94
C ASP A 208 -8.98 -3.34 0.46
N GLU A 209 -7.85 -3.98 0.77
CA GLU A 209 -7.50 -4.52 2.07
C GLU A 209 -6.06 -4.15 2.41
N ILE A 210 -5.79 -3.98 3.70
CA ILE A 210 -4.45 -3.72 4.22
C ILE A 210 -4.14 -4.62 5.40
N ALA A 211 -2.85 -4.93 5.57
CA ALA A 211 -2.29 -5.43 6.81
C ALA A 211 -1.26 -4.42 7.34
N ILE A 212 -1.40 -4.03 8.59
CA ILE A 212 -0.44 -3.16 9.27
C ILE A 212 0.55 -4.05 9.99
N MET A 213 1.85 -3.85 9.69
CA MET A 213 2.95 -4.61 10.24
C MET A 213 3.83 -3.72 11.12
N ASP A 214 4.13 -4.18 12.32
CA ASP A 214 5.08 -3.55 13.22
C ASP A 214 5.92 -4.60 13.94
N ALA A 215 7.21 -4.31 14.16
CA ALA A 215 8.17 -5.20 14.85
C ALA A 215 8.08 -6.68 14.41
N GLY A 216 7.91 -6.92 13.10
CA GLY A 216 7.83 -8.27 12.51
C GLY A 216 6.46 -8.94 12.58
N LYS A 217 5.42 -8.29 13.13
CA LYS A 217 4.07 -8.86 13.34
C LYS A 217 3.00 -8.10 12.59
N ILE A 218 1.97 -8.81 12.16
CA ILE A 218 0.73 -8.18 11.70
C ILE A 218 -0.10 -7.78 12.93
N ILE A 219 -0.34 -6.47 13.10
CA ILE A 219 -1.06 -5.91 14.26
C ILE A 219 -2.51 -5.53 13.93
N ALA A 220 -2.84 -5.32 12.66
CA ALA A 220 -4.20 -5.10 12.19
C ALA A 220 -4.35 -5.56 10.73
N GLN A 221 -5.54 -6.03 10.35
CA GLN A 221 -5.89 -6.39 8.96
C GLN A 221 -7.38 -6.12 8.71
N GLY A 222 -7.71 -5.58 7.54
CA GLY A 222 -9.06 -5.28 7.07
C GLY A 222 -9.05 -4.27 5.94
N SER A 223 -10.21 -3.82 5.47
CA SER A 223 -10.26 -2.67 4.58
C SER A 223 -9.88 -1.39 5.34
N PRO A 224 -9.30 -0.38 4.67
CA PRO A 224 -9.00 0.92 5.29
C PRO A 224 -10.19 1.49 6.06
N ASP A 225 -11.36 1.50 5.43
CA ASP A 225 -12.58 2.07 6.02
C ASP A 225 -13.08 1.28 7.24
N GLU A 226 -13.06 -0.08 7.18
CA GLU A 226 -13.43 -0.93 8.32
C GLU A 226 -12.52 -0.72 9.52
N LEU A 227 -11.21 -0.60 9.28
CA LEU A 227 -10.23 -0.39 10.36
C LEU A 227 -10.42 0.99 11.01
N LEU A 228 -10.66 2.03 10.19
CA LEU A 228 -10.93 3.37 10.70
C LEU A 228 -12.25 3.44 11.48
N GLN A 229 -13.34 2.87 10.94
CA GLN A 229 -14.65 2.84 11.62
C GLN A 229 -14.63 2.03 12.92
N LYS A 230 -13.79 1.00 13.01
CA LYS A 230 -13.64 0.21 14.24
C LYS A 230 -12.91 0.97 15.35
N GLN A 231 -11.96 1.84 14.97
CA GLN A 231 -11.12 2.57 15.92
C GLN A 231 -11.70 3.93 16.29
N TYR A 232 -12.35 4.61 15.34
CA TYR A 232 -12.82 5.98 15.51
C TYR A 232 -14.34 6.07 15.32
N ASP A 233 -15.00 6.64 16.32
CA ASP A 233 -16.42 6.99 16.25
C ASP A 233 -16.54 8.51 16.16
N GLY A 234 -16.41 9.08 14.94
CA GLY A 234 -16.57 10.50 14.69
C GLY A 234 -15.47 11.20 13.91
N LEU A 235 -15.34 12.50 14.17
CA LEU A 235 -14.39 13.41 13.53
C LEU A 235 -13.30 13.85 14.52
N ILE A 236 -12.18 14.29 13.97
CA ILE A 236 -11.06 14.87 14.73
C ILE A 236 -11.14 16.39 14.60
N ILE A 237 -11.16 17.08 15.75
CA ILE A 237 -10.95 18.52 15.85
C ILE A 237 -9.50 18.75 16.26
N GLU A 238 -8.72 19.36 15.37
CA GLU A 238 -7.30 19.69 15.57
C GLU A 238 -7.15 21.18 15.86
N LEU A 239 -6.40 21.52 16.89
CA LEU A 239 -6.11 22.91 17.26
C LEU A 239 -4.66 23.09 17.73
N PRO A 240 -3.99 24.23 17.44
CA PRO A 240 -2.66 24.52 17.93
C PRO A 240 -2.62 24.68 19.45
N ILE A 241 -1.60 24.10 20.10
CA ILE A 241 -1.37 24.30 21.55
C ILE A 241 -1.18 25.77 21.88
N SER A 242 -0.52 26.52 20.97
CA SER A 242 -0.28 27.97 21.14
C SER A 242 -1.54 28.83 21.27
N ASP A 243 -2.67 28.32 20.79
CA ASP A 243 -3.95 29.04 20.81
C ASP A 243 -4.80 28.70 22.04
N LEU A 244 -4.34 27.80 22.91
CA LEU A 244 -4.98 27.55 24.19
C LEU A 244 -4.77 28.72 25.14
N THR A 245 -5.84 29.13 25.82
CA THR A 245 -5.82 30.16 26.87
C THR A 245 -5.73 29.56 28.26
N ASP A 246 -6.23 28.36 28.43
CA ASP A 246 -6.27 27.61 29.70
C ASP A 246 -6.23 26.09 29.46
N ASP A 247 -6.26 25.34 30.55
CA ASP A 247 -6.32 23.88 30.54
C ASP A 247 -7.69 23.40 30.02
N LEU A 248 -7.68 22.34 29.20
CA LEU A 248 -8.87 21.65 28.67
C LEU A 248 -9.48 20.66 29.67
N SER A 249 -9.51 21.01 30.96
CA SER A 249 -10.02 20.16 32.02
C SER A 249 -11.46 19.70 31.73
N GLY A 250 -11.67 18.38 31.66
CA GLY A 250 -12.97 17.78 31.39
C GLY A 250 -13.34 17.64 29.89
N ILE A 251 -12.39 17.91 28.99
CA ILE A 251 -12.47 17.57 27.57
C ILE A 251 -11.44 16.50 27.29
N GLU A 252 -11.88 15.34 26.84
CA GLU A 252 -10.97 14.26 26.44
C GLU A 252 -10.22 14.67 25.16
N HIS A 253 -8.89 14.65 25.21
CA HIS A 253 -8.03 15.09 24.11
C HIS A 253 -6.71 14.33 24.10
N THR A 254 -6.07 14.29 22.93
CA THR A 254 -4.72 13.78 22.76
C THR A 254 -3.78 14.94 22.47
N LEU A 255 -2.65 14.99 23.18
CA LEU A 255 -1.64 16.04 23.06
C LEU A 255 -0.47 15.54 22.22
N TYR A 256 -0.20 16.18 21.09
CA TYR A 256 0.97 15.92 20.25
C TYR A 256 1.98 17.07 20.40
N GLU A 257 2.80 17.03 21.46
CA GLU A 257 3.76 18.09 21.80
C GLU A 257 4.74 18.38 20.67
N ASN A 258 5.23 17.33 20.00
CA ASN A 258 6.19 17.47 18.89
C ASN A 258 5.61 18.20 17.67
N LEU A 259 4.30 18.15 17.49
CA LEU A 259 3.58 18.84 16.41
C LEU A 259 2.98 20.16 16.84
N GLY A 260 2.96 20.45 18.14
CA GLY A 260 2.34 21.64 18.70
C GLY A 260 0.81 21.68 18.53
N ILE A 261 0.16 20.52 18.49
CA ILE A 261 -1.30 20.40 18.27
C ILE A 261 -1.96 19.54 19.36
N ILE A 262 -3.26 19.80 19.53
CA ILE A 262 -4.18 18.97 20.30
C ILE A 262 -5.24 18.44 19.37
N GLU A 263 -5.63 17.20 19.59
CA GLU A 263 -6.72 16.54 18.88
C GLU A 263 -7.84 16.13 19.84
N VAL A 264 -9.07 16.40 19.44
CA VAL A 264 -10.28 15.99 20.14
C VAL A 264 -11.12 15.15 19.19
N VAL A 265 -11.32 13.88 19.53
CA VAL A 265 -12.20 12.98 18.77
C VAL A 265 -13.64 13.20 19.24
N THR A 266 -14.58 13.40 18.30
CA THR A 266 -15.96 13.70 18.64
C THR A 266 -16.97 13.21 17.61
N THR A 267 -18.11 12.75 18.09
CA THR A 267 -19.32 12.44 17.30
C THR A 267 -20.22 13.67 17.10
N ASP A 268 -20.11 14.70 17.98
CA ASP A 268 -20.83 15.96 17.89
C ASP A 268 -19.88 17.15 17.87
N VAL A 269 -19.52 17.54 16.64
CA VAL A 269 -18.64 18.69 16.38
C VAL A 269 -19.21 20.00 16.97
N SER A 270 -20.53 20.19 16.88
CA SER A 270 -21.18 21.44 17.34
C SER A 270 -21.07 21.60 18.84
N GLU A 271 -21.30 20.52 19.60
CA GLU A 271 -21.17 20.54 21.04
C GLU A 271 -19.71 20.65 21.49
N SER A 272 -18.82 19.93 20.83
CA SER A 272 -17.37 20.01 21.12
C SER A 272 -16.81 21.40 20.85
N LEU A 273 -17.18 22.05 19.75
CA LEU A 273 -16.76 23.43 19.47
C LEU A 273 -17.28 24.43 20.51
N LYS A 274 -18.53 24.29 20.99
CA LYS A 274 -19.05 25.16 22.09
C LYS A 274 -18.22 24.99 23.36
N ARG A 275 -17.79 23.77 23.67
CA ARG A 275 -16.97 23.48 24.86
C ARG A 275 -15.53 23.98 24.69
N LEU A 276 -14.96 23.87 23.48
CA LEU A 276 -13.58 24.30 23.16
C LEU A 276 -13.47 25.84 23.03
N ALA A 277 -14.49 26.51 22.47
CA ALA A 277 -14.44 27.93 22.16
C ALA A 277 -14.01 28.84 23.34
N PRO A 278 -14.41 28.63 24.62
CA PRO A 278 -13.95 29.44 25.73
C PRO A 278 -12.45 29.30 26.04
N HIS A 279 -11.83 28.19 25.63
CA HIS A 279 -10.45 27.83 25.94
C HIS A 279 -9.48 28.10 24.77
N VAL A 280 -9.96 28.66 23.64
CA VAL A 280 -9.16 28.87 22.43
C VAL A 280 -9.17 30.34 22.03
N SER A 281 -7.99 30.95 21.92
CA SER A 281 -7.82 32.36 21.55
C SER A 281 -8.13 32.65 20.08
N ASN A 282 -7.93 31.67 19.19
CA ASN A 282 -8.10 31.83 17.74
C ASN A 282 -8.81 30.62 17.10
N LEU A 283 -10.13 30.71 16.96
CA LEU A 283 -10.95 29.66 16.35
C LEU A 283 -10.68 29.45 14.83
N ASN A 284 -10.03 30.41 14.15
CA ASN A 284 -9.76 30.26 12.72
C ASN A 284 -8.65 29.23 12.42
N GLN A 285 -7.90 28.81 13.42
CA GLN A 285 -6.86 27.79 13.30
C GLN A 285 -7.38 26.37 13.56
N ILE A 286 -8.65 26.23 14.00
CA ILE A 286 -9.26 24.93 14.21
C ILE A 286 -9.45 24.25 12.85
N LYS A 287 -9.02 23.00 12.75
CA LYS A 287 -9.30 22.12 11.63
C LYS A 287 -10.22 20.98 12.07
N ILE A 288 -11.18 20.64 11.22
CA ILE A 288 -12.06 19.49 11.43
C ILE A 288 -11.83 18.53 10.27
N ARG A 289 -11.46 17.31 10.58
CA ARG A 289 -11.13 16.29 9.60
C ARG A 289 -11.64 14.90 9.98
N GLN A 290 -11.75 14.04 9.00
CA GLN A 290 -11.93 12.61 9.25
C GLN A 290 -10.61 11.98 9.73
N PRO A 291 -10.67 10.94 10.59
CA PRO A 291 -9.51 10.10 10.87
C PRO A 291 -8.99 9.46 9.59
N ASN A 292 -7.69 9.25 9.51
CA ASN A 292 -7.03 8.61 8.39
C ASN A 292 -6.13 7.45 8.85
N LEU A 293 -5.51 6.74 7.91
CA LEU A 293 -4.64 5.60 8.24
C LEU A 293 -3.37 6.00 9.01
N GLU A 294 -2.92 7.26 8.92
CA GLU A 294 -1.78 7.75 9.71
C GLU A 294 -2.16 7.83 11.20
N ASP A 295 -3.36 8.32 11.50
CA ASP A 295 -3.91 8.36 12.86
C ASP A 295 -4.02 6.94 13.43
N LEU A 296 -4.62 6.03 12.66
CA LEU A 296 -4.76 4.62 13.05
C LEU A 296 -3.41 3.97 13.35
N PHE A 297 -2.42 4.24 12.50
CA PHE A 297 -1.09 3.70 12.68
C PHE A 297 -0.42 4.21 13.97
N LEU A 298 -0.53 5.52 14.24
CA LEU A 298 -0.02 6.15 15.46
C LEU A 298 -0.65 5.54 16.71
N ASP A 299 -1.97 5.36 16.70
CA ASP A 299 -2.70 4.78 17.84
C ASP A 299 -2.32 3.32 18.09
N LEU A 300 -2.12 2.53 17.03
CA LEU A 300 -1.78 1.10 17.15
C LEU A 300 -0.33 0.85 17.59
N THR A 301 0.61 1.72 17.18
CA THR A 301 2.05 1.50 17.37
C THR A 301 2.67 2.40 18.43
N GLY A 302 2.05 3.52 18.75
CA GLY A 302 2.61 4.56 19.62
C GLY A 302 3.82 5.29 19.01
N HIS A 303 4.09 5.11 17.72
CA HIS A 303 5.26 5.67 17.03
C HIS A 303 4.84 6.51 15.82
N SER A 304 5.44 7.71 15.67
CA SER A 304 5.30 8.52 14.46
C SER A 304 6.00 7.83 13.27
N LEU A 305 5.35 7.83 12.09
CA LEU A 305 5.94 7.36 10.83
C LEU A 305 7.08 8.26 10.32
N ARG A 306 7.21 9.46 10.90
CA ARG A 306 8.20 10.46 10.49
C ARG A 306 9.44 10.37 11.38
N THR A 307 10.38 9.54 10.99
CA THR A 307 11.79 9.64 11.40
C THR A 307 12.67 9.76 10.17
#